data_21ee2b3f2a4cc3728e1e19a693a1301a
#
_entry.id   21ee2b3f2a4cc3728e1e19a693a1301a
#
_cell.length_a   1.000
_cell.length_b   1.000
_cell.length_c   1.000
_cell.angle_alpha   90.00
_cell.angle_beta   90.00
_cell.angle_gamma   90.00
#
_symmetry.space_group_name_H-M   'P 1'
#
loop_
_entity.id
_entity.type
_entity.pdbx_description
1 polymer ?
#
loop_
_entity_poly.entity_id
_entity_poly.type
_entity_poly.pdbx_seq_one_letter_code
_entity_poly.pdbx_strand_id
1 'polypeptide(L)'
;MCIRDRATTDKSILDQIIRVDHAGEYGATRIYDGQIAVFGKDSKIGKTIQHMADQEQEHIDKFNELLVEKRVRPTALLPLWNIAGFALGAGTALMGEKSAMACTVAVEKVIGEHYREQQDLLEDDEKELKKTIAKFEKDELEHHDIGIKHDAESAIGYRIMSKVIEIGCKTAIAVSKKI
;
A
#
# COMPACT_ATOMS: atom_id res chain seq x y z
N MET A 1 -34.63 -29.38 1.09
CA MET A 1 -33.57 -28.67 0.36
C MET A 1 -33.03 -27.64 1.33
N CYS A 2 -31.99 -27.98 2.09
CA CYS A 2 -31.39 -27.06 3.04
C CYS A 2 -30.70 -25.92 2.24
N ILE A 3 -31.23 -24.69 2.40
CA ILE A 3 -30.48 -23.49 2.04
C ILE A 3 -29.25 -23.49 2.96
N ARG A 4 -28.09 -23.80 2.42
CA ARG A 4 -26.83 -23.55 3.12
C ARG A 4 -26.79 -22.04 3.33
N ASP A 5 -26.90 -21.56 4.58
CA ASP A 5 -26.61 -20.19 4.91
C ASP A 5 -25.21 -19.88 4.33
N ARG A 6 -25.18 -18.98 3.34
CA ARG A 6 -23.91 -18.51 2.81
C ARG A 6 -23.27 -17.68 3.91
N ALA A 7 -22.05 -18.03 4.26
CA ALA A 7 -21.27 -17.18 5.14
C ALA A 7 -21.19 -15.78 4.53
N THR A 8 -21.43 -14.76 5.34
CA THR A 8 -21.38 -13.35 4.95
C THR A 8 -20.27 -12.67 5.70
N THR A 9 -19.54 -11.81 5.02
CA THR A 9 -18.46 -11.02 5.61
C THR A 9 -19.02 -10.08 6.67
N ASP A 10 -18.43 -10.07 7.86
CA ASP A 10 -18.83 -9.14 8.91
C ASP A 10 -18.63 -7.69 8.45
N LYS A 11 -19.68 -6.87 8.60
CA LYS A 11 -19.66 -5.47 8.15
C LYS A 11 -18.52 -4.67 8.78
N SER A 12 -18.17 -4.93 10.03
CA SER A 12 -17.09 -4.21 10.70
C SER A 12 -15.72 -4.62 10.16
N ILE A 13 -15.55 -5.86 9.76
CA ILE A 13 -14.33 -6.36 9.09
C ILE A 13 -14.22 -5.74 7.70
N LEU A 14 -15.31 -5.75 6.92
CA LEU A 14 -15.35 -5.12 5.60
C LEU A 14 -14.99 -3.63 5.67
N ASP A 15 -15.58 -2.89 6.62
CA ASP A 15 -15.30 -1.46 6.81
C ASP A 15 -13.83 -1.21 7.17
N GLN A 16 -13.23 -2.08 7.99
CA GLN A 16 -11.82 -1.99 8.35
C GLN A 16 -10.91 -2.27 7.14
N ILE A 17 -11.19 -3.32 6.37
CA ILE A 17 -10.46 -3.64 5.14
C ILE A 17 -10.42 -2.42 4.22
N ILE A 18 -11.57 -1.94 3.78
CA ILE A 18 -11.67 -0.83 2.83
C ILE A 18 -10.99 0.45 3.35
N ARG A 19 -11.15 0.75 4.65
CA ARG A 19 -10.53 1.94 5.26
C ARG A 19 -9.02 1.86 5.31
N VAL A 20 -8.48 0.71 5.67
CA VAL A 20 -7.04 0.50 5.80
C VAL A 20 -6.37 0.47 4.45
N ASP A 21 -6.97 -0.22 3.48
CA ASP A 21 -6.40 -0.31 2.14
C ASP A 21 -6.40 1.07 1.48
N HIS A 22 -7.52 1.81 1.54
CA HIS A 22 -7.55 3.21 1.10
C HIS A 22 -6.43 4.06 1.74
N ALA A 23 -6.16 3.87 3.03
CA ALA A 23 -5.10 4.62 3.72
C ALA A 23 -3.69 4.16 3.29
N GLY A 24 -3.51 2.87 3.03
CA GLY A 24 -2.26 2.28 2.54
C GLY A 24 -1.92 2.80 1.16
N GLU A 25 -2.83 2.67 0.19
CA GLU A 25 -2.66 3.16 -1.17
C GLU A 25 -2.41 4.66 -1.22
N TYR A 26 -3.17 5.43 -0.43
CA TYR A 26 -2.93 6.87 -0.31
C TYR A 26 -1.52 7.17 0.22
N GLY A 27 -1.05 6.40 1.21
CA GLY A 27 0.31 6.52 1.74
C GLY A 27 1.37 6.17 0.69
N ALA A 28 1.17 5.09 -0.09
CA ALA A 28 2.07 4.65 -1.14
C ALA A 28 2.18 5.68 -2.27
N THR A 29 1.07 6.23 -2.76
CA THR A 29 1.10 7.34 -3.75
C THR A 29 1.93 8.51 -3.24
N ARG A 30 1.84 8.88 -1.95
CA ARG A 30 2.61 9.97 -1.37
C ARG A 30 4.10 9.65 -1.24
N ILE A 31 4.47 8.39 -0.96
CA ILE A 31 5.87 7.95 -0.94
C ILE A 31 6.47 8.10 -2.34
N TYR A 32 5.80 7.62 -3.38
CA TYR A 32 6.28 7.76 -4.75
C TYR A 32 6.36 9.22 -5.21
N ASP A 33 5.40 10.06 -4.84
CA ASP A 33 5.47 11.50 -5.09
C ASP A 33 6.72 12.14 -4.47
N GLY A 34 7.06 11.76 -3.23
CA GLY A 34 8.27 12.20 -2.56
C GLY A 34 9.54 11.76 -3.27
N GLN A 35 9.60 10.50 -3.72
CA GLN A 35 10.73 9.96 -4.48
C GLN A 35 10.88 10.69 -5.83
N ILE A 36 9.79 10.89 -6.57
CA ILE A 36 9.78 11.60 -7.86
C ILE A 36 10.20 13.06 -7.69
N ALA A 37 9.81 13.72 -6.60
CA ALA A 37 10.22 15.10 -6.32
C ALA A 37 11.74 15.26 -6.20
N VAL A 38 12.44 14.21 -5.73
CA VAL A 38 13.91 14.22 -5.61
C VAL A 38 14.60 13.81 -6.90
N PHE A 39 14.15 12.73 -7.54
CA PHE A 39 14.83 12.18 -8.73
C PHE A 39 14.45 12.89 -10.04
N GLY A 40 13.27 13.51 -10.08
CA GLY A 40 12.69 14.08 -11.30
C GLY A 40 12.05 13.01 -12.20
N LYS A 41 10.89 13.31 -12.78
CA LYS A 41 10.10 12.38 -13.62
C LYS A 41 10.85 11.86 -14.85
N ASP A 42 11.72 12.69 -15.44
CA ASP A 42 12.43 12.37 -16.69
C ASP A 42 13.66 11.49 -16.51
N SER A 43 14.15 11.35 -15.28
CA SER A 43 15.28 10.47 -14.97
C SER A 43 14.90 9.00 -15.21
N LYS A 44 15.90 8.14 -15.41
CA LYS A 44 15.67 6.69 -15.61
C LYS A 44 14.90 6.09 -14.44
N ILE A 45 15.34 6.38 -13.21
CA ILE A 45 14.67 5.89 -12.01
C ILE A 45 13.31 6.55 -11.80
N GLY A 46 13.17 7.85 -12.12
CA GLY A 46 11.91 8.55 -12.03
C GLY A 46 10.82 7.94 -12.91
N LYS A 47 11.16 7.46 -14.11
CA LYS A 47 10.22 6.75 -14.99
C LYS A 47 9.80 5.41 -14.40
N THR A 48 10.69 4.69 -13.75
CA THR A 48 10.36 3.43 -13.06
C THR A 48 9.41 3.71 -11.88
N ILE A 49 9.71 4.73 -11.08
CA ILE A 49 8.86 5.11 -9.94
C ILE A 49 7.50 5.63 -10.44
N GLN A 50 7.48 6.40 -11.53
CA GLN A 50 6.22 6.89 -12.10
C GLN A 50 5.31 5.74 -12.56
N HIS A 51 5.87 4.68 -13.13
CA HIS A 51 5.10 3.49 -13.51
C HIS A 51 4.42 2.85 -12.29
N MET A 52 5.14 2.67 -11.17
CA MET A 52 4.56 2.17 -9.93
C MET A 52 3.51 3.15 -9.37
N ALA A 53 3.80 4.45 -9.35
CA ALA A 53 2.87 5.48 -8.92
C ALA A 53 1.57 5.52 -9.74
N ASP A 54 1.64 5.25 -11.04
CA ASP A 54 0.45 5.18 -11.91
C ASP A 54 -0.43 3.97 -11.55
N GLN A 55 0.16 2.84 -11.17
CA GLN A 55 -0.58 1.67 -10.68
C GLN A 55 -1.22 1.95 -9.31
N GLU A 56 -0.49 2.59 -8.38
CA GLU A 56 -1.06 3.04 -7.10
C GLU A 56 -2.25 4.00 -7.28
N GLN A 57 -2.21 4.84 -8.31
CA GLN A 57 -3.34 5.70 -8.62
C GLN A 57 -4.59 4.90 -8.99
N GLU A 58 -4.44 3.79 -9.74
CA GLU A 58 -5.56 2.88 -10.03
C GLU A 58 -6.09 2.22 -8.75
N HIS A 59 -5.19 1.82 -7.83
CA HIS A 59 -5.57 1.22 -6.55
C HIS A 59 -6.37 2.20 -5.69
N ILE A 60 -5.84 3.41 -5.47
CA ILE A 60 -6.54 4.42 -4.65
C ILE A 60 -7.87 4.84 -5.26
N ASP A 61 -7.96 4.95 -6.59
CA ASP A 61 -9.20 5.27 -7.28
C ASP A 61 -10.26 4.19 -7.03
N LYS A 62 -9.85 2.92 -7.07
CA LYS A 62 -10.75 1.80 -6.76
C LYS A 62 -11.22 1.81 -5.30
N PHE A 63 -10.33 2.08 -4.35
CA PHE A 63 -10.74 2.19 -2.94
C PHE A 63 -11.59 3.44 -2.67
N ASN A 64 -11.39 4.54 -3.39
CA ASN A 64 -12.29 5.69 -3.35
C ASN A 64 -13.73 5.32 -3.78
N GLU A 65 -13.88 4.53 -4.85
CA GLU A 65 -15.18 4.00 -5.27
C GLU A 65 -15.81 3.14 -4.17
N LEU A 66 -15.02 2.22 -3.59
CA LEU A 66 -15.50 1.30 -2.55
C LEU A 66 -15.90 2.03 -1.25
N LEU A 67 -15.19 3.09 -0.85
CA LEU A 67 -15.60 3.93 0.28
C LEU A 67 -17.02 4.47 0.09
N VAL A 68 -17.34 4.95 -1.11
CA VAL A 68 -18.66 5.49 -1.43
C VAL A 68 -19.72 4.38 -1.53
N GLU A 69 -19.41 3.32 -2.29
CA GLU A 69 -20.33 2.20 -2.52
C GLU A 69 -20.75 1.52 -1.21
N LYS A 70 -19.77 1.18 -0.38
CA LYS A 70 -19.96 0.46 0.89
C LYS A 70 -20.27 1.40 2.06
N ARG A 71 -20.30 2.73 1.84
CA ARG A 71 -20.52 3.78 2.85
C ARG A 71 -19.55 3.70 4.02
N VAL A 72 -18.30 3.50 3.72
CA VAL A 72 -17.20 3.44 4.69
C VAL A 72 -16.57 4.83 4.84
N ARG A 73 -16.22 5.22 6.06
CA ARG A 73 -15.47 6.45 6.31
C ARG A 73 -13.99 6.19 6.08
N PRO A 74 -13.26 7.05 5.34
CA PRO A 74 -11.81 7.02 5.33
C PRO A 74 -11.26 7.31 6.73
N THR A 75 -10.02 6.92 6.98
CA THR A 75 -9.36 7.26 8.24
C THR A 75 -9.20 8.78 8.40
N ALA A 76 -9.39 9.29 9.62
CA ALA A 76 -9.13 10.69 9.94
C ALA A 76 -7.63 11.05 9.90
N LEU A 77 -6.76 10.05 9.75
CA LEU A 77 -5.31 10.22 9.69
C LEU A 77 -4.75 10.52 8.29
N LEU A 78 -5.58 10.62 7.26
CA LEU A 78 -5.11 10.93 5.89
C LEU A 78 -4.19 12.17 5.82
N PRO A 79 -4.44 13.30 6.53
CA PRO A 79 -3.52 14.44 6.51
C PRO A 79 -2.13 14.09 7.08
N LEU A 80 -2.08 13.20 8.08
CA LEU A 80 -0.82 12.71 8.64
C LEU A 80 -0.10 11.81 7.63
N TRP A 81 -0.81 10.88 7.00
CA TRP A 81 -0.23 9.98 5.99
C TRP A 81 0.25 10.72 4.75
N ASN A 82 -0.43 11.83 4.38
CA ASN A 82 0.04 12.73 3.32
C ASN A 82 1.47 13.23 3.59
N ILE A 83 1.68 13.81 4.76
CA ILE A 83 2.97 14.40 5.14
C ILE A 83 4.01 13.31 5.37
N ALA A 84 3.66 12.28 6.12
CA ALA A 84 4.59 11.20 6.50
C ALA A 84 5.03 10.40 5.27
N GLY A 85 4.12 10.04 4.37
CA GLY A 85 4.44 9.32 3.14
C GLY A 85 5.37 10.12 2.24
N PHE A 86 5.04 11.38 1.95
CA PHE A 86 5.89 12.25 1.15
C PHE A 86 7.29 12.43 1.78
N ALA A 87 7.35 12.69 3.08
CA ALA A 87 8.63 12.88 3.78
C ALA A 87 9.47 11.61 3.79
N LEU A 88 8.86 10.42 3.94
CA LEU A 88 9.54 9.13 3.86
C LEU A 88 10.09 8.90 2.46
N GLY A 89 9.29 9.11 1.42
CA GLY A 89 9.72 8.98 0.03
C GLY A 89 10.86 9.91 -0.33
N ALA A 90 10.71 11.22 -0.05
CA ALA A 90 11.74 12.21 -0.33
C ALA A 90 13.01 11.94 0.51
N GLY A 91 12.87 11.63 1.79
CA GLY A 91 13.99 11.35 2.68
C GLY A 91 14.82 10.16 2.23
N THR A 92 14.18 9.04 1.85
CA THR A 92 14.89 7.87 1.34
C THR A 92 15.49 8.11 -0.04
N ALA A 93 14.84 8.89 -0.91
CA ALA A 93 15.39 9.28 -2.20
C ALA A 93 16.62 10.20 -2.09
N LEU A 94 16.66 11.10 -1.11
CA LEU A 94 17.86 11.92 -0.81
C LEU A 94 19.04 11.08 -0.34
N MET A 95 18.81 9.89 0.21
CA MET A 95 19.86 8.92 0.55
C MET A 95 20.35 8.12 -0.68
N GLY A 96 19.71 8.29 -1.84
CA GLY A 96 20.04 7.67 -3.10
C GLY A 96 19.07 6.57 -3.56
N GLU A 97 19.23 6.17 -4.83
CA GLU A 97 18.30 5.24 -5.52
C GLU A 97 18.08 3.93 -4.74
N LYS A 98 19.15 3.30 -4.26
CA LYS A 98 19.06 2.05 -3.50
C LYS A 98 18.23 2.19 -2.22
N SER A 99 18.34 3.34 -1.55
CA SER A 99 17.59 3.61 -0.32
C SER A 99 16.11 3.89 -0.61
N ALA A 100 15.80 4.59 -1.71
CA ALA A 100 14.42 4.76 -2.17
C ALA A 100 13.79 3.40 -2.51
N MET A 101 14.50 2.56 -3.24
CA MET A 101 14.02 1.21 -3.58
C MET A 101 13.91 0.29 -2.35
N ALA A 102 14.78 0.44 -1.37
CA ALA A 102 14.65 -0.28 -0.10
C ALA A 102 13.42 0.16 0.71
N CYS A 103 13.04 1.43 0.61
CA CYS A 103 11.76 1.92 1.14
C CYS A 103 10.59 1.25 0.43
N THR A 104 10.57 1.25 -0.91
CA THR A 104 9.56 0.55 -1.72
C THR A 104 9.47 -0.92 -1.29
N VAL A 105 10.55 -1.68 -1.30
CA VAL A 105 10.57 -3.11 -0.89
C VAL A 105 9.95 -3.31 0.50
N ALA A 106 10.26 -2.46 1.47
CA ALA A 106 9.77 -2.61 2.84
C ALA A 106 8.27 -2.30 2.96
N VAL A 107 7.78 -1.31 2.21
CA VAL A 107 6.36 -0.92 2.18
C VAL A 107 5.53 -1.99 1.48
N GLU A 108 5.91 -2.37 0.25
CA GLU A 108 5.13 -3.30 -0.58
C GLU A 108 5.08 -4.71 0.03
N LYS A 109 6.15 -5.10 0.72
CA LYS A 109 6.13 -6.34 1.51
C LYS A 109 5.01 -6.32 2.56
N VAL A 110 4.86 -5.23 3.30
CA VAL A 110 3.84 -5.13 4.36
C VAL A 110 2.44 -5.05 3.77
N ILE A 111 2.24 -4.29 2.68
CA ILE A 111 0.95 -4.17 2.01
C ILE A 111 0.55 -5.53 1.40
N GLY A 112 1.45 -6.19 0.69
CA GLY A 112 1.19 -7.51 0.10
C GLY A 112 0.88 -8.58 1.15
N GLU A 113 1.61 -8.61 2.29
CA GLU A 113 1.27 -9.48 3.42
C GLU A 113 -0.15 -9.19 3.93
N HIS A 114 -0.51 -7.90 4.04
CA HIS A 114 -1.81 -7.48 4.53
C HIS A 114 -2.94 -7.86 3.57
N TYR A 115 -2.78 -7.66 2.27
CA TYR A 115 -3.73 -8.09 1.25
C TYR A 115 -3.96 -9.60 1.27
N ARG A 116 -2.92 -10.39 1.48
CA ARG A 116 -3.04 -11.84 1.61
C ARG A 116 -3.88 -12.25 2.81
N GLU A 117 -3.62 -11.64 3.98
CA GLU A 117 -4.40 -11.89 5.20
C GLU A 117 -5.89 -11.53 5.04
N GLN A 118 -6.19 -10.45 4.32
CA GLN A 118 -7.56 -10.00 4.09
C GLN A 118 -8.37 -10.96 3.21
N GLN A 119 -7.74 -11.59 2.24
CA GLN A 119 -8.42 -12.56 1.37
C GLN A 119 -9.03 -13.73 2.16
N ASP A 120 -8.43 -14.08 3.28
CA ASP A 120 -8.93 -15.14 4.16
C ASP A 120 -10.11 -14.68 5.05
N LEU A 121 -10.29 -13.36 5.20
CA LEU A 121 -11.39 -12.76 5.96
C LEU A 121 -12.64 -12.48 5.13
N LEU A 122 -12.51 -12.47 3.81
CA LEU A 122 -13.60 -12.17 2.89
C LEU A 122 -14.33 -13.44 2.48
N GLU A 123 -15.65 -13.45 2.69
CA GLU A 123 -16.53 -14.56 2.37
C GLU A 123 -17.05 -14.49 0.92
N ASP A 124 -17.91 -15.43 0.57
CA ASP A 124 -18.45 -15.58 -0.79
C ASP A 124 -19.31 -14.40 -1.27
N ASP A 125 -19.83 -13.56 -0.38
CA ASP A 125 -20.61 -12.38 -0.69
C ASP A 125 -19.75 -11.21 -1.21
N GLU A 126 -18.44 -11.19 -0.89
CA GLU A 126 -17.49 -10.15 -1.30
C GLU A 126 -16.46 -10.65 -2.34
N LYS A 127 -16.88 -11.55 -3.26
CA LYS A 127 -16.01 -12.14 -4.28
C LYS A 127 -15.31 -11.12 -5.18
N GLU A 128 -15.98 -10.03 -5.53
CA GLU A 128 -15.41 -9.01 -6.40
C GLU A 128 -14.33 -8.20 -5.66
N LEU A 129 -14.56 -7.86 -4.40
CA LEU A 129 -13.53 -7.25 -3.58
C LEU A 129 -12.33 -8.19 -3.40
N LYS A 130 -12.57 -9.47 -3.13
CA LYS A 130 -11.51 -10.49 -3.01
C LYS A 130 -10.66 -10.59 -4.28
N LYS A 131 -11.28 -10.54 -5.47
CA LYS A 131 -10.55 -10.51 -6.76
C LYS A 131 -9.74 -9.24 -6.93
N THR A 132 -10.30 -8.10 -6.54
CA THR A 132 -9.60 -6.81 -6.60
C THR A 132 -8.35 -6.84 -5.73
N ILE A 133 -8.48 -7.25 -4.46
CA ILE A 133 -7.36 -7.39 -3.52
C ILE A 133 -6.31 -8.38 -4.05
N ALA A 134 -6.74 -9.52 -4.63
CA ALA A 134 -5.82 -10.48 -5.21
C ALA A 134 -5.08 -9.96 -6.46
N LYS A 135 -5.69 -9.03 -7.22
CA LYS A 135 -5.01 -8.33 -8.32
C LYS A 135 -3.96 -7.39 -7.74
N PHE A 136 -4.35 -6.54 -6.79
CA PHE A 136 -3.46 -5.55 -6.18
C PHE A 136 -2.28 -6.21 -5.44
N GLU A 137 -2.49 -7.33 -4.73
CA GLU A 137 -1.39 -8.12 -4.15
C GLU A 137 -0.32 -8.49 -5.18
N LYS A 138 -0.71 -8.78 -6.44
CA LYS A 138 0.26 -9.11 -7.49
C LYS A 138 1.01 -7.86 -7.97
N ASP A 139 0.32 -6.73 -8.04
CA ASP A 139 0.92 -5.46 -8.41
C ASP A 139 1.95 -5.04 -7.34
N GLU A 140 1.63 -5.21 -6.03
CA GLU A 140 2.57 -4.97 -4.91
C GLU A 140 3.79 -5.89 -4.96
N LEU A 141 3.59 -7.15 -5.34
CA LEU A 141 4.72 -8.06 -5.52
C LEU A 141 5.61 -7.64 -6.70
N GLU A 142 5.03 -7.10 -7.77
CA GLU A 142 5.79 -6.52 -8.88
C GLU A 142 6.61 -5.31 -8.44
N HIS A 143 6.02 -4.38 -7.67
CA HIS A 143 6.71 -3.20 -7.11
C HIS A 143 7.87 -3.64 -6.20
N HIS A 144 7.64 -4.60 -5.32
CA HIS A 144 8.68 -5.20 -4.48
C HIS A 144 9.84 -5.73 -5.34
N ASP A 145 9.54 -6.51 -6.38
CA ASP A 145 10.54 -7.12 -7.26
C ASP A 145 11.30 -6.08 -8.09
N ILE A 146 10.64 -4.99 -8.50
CA ILE A 146 11.29 -3.83 -9.12
C ILE A 146 12.32 -3.25 -8.14
N GLY A 147 11.94 -3.04 -6.89
CA GLY A 147 12.84 -2.55 -5.86
C GLY A 147 14.08 -3.44 -5.68
N ILE A 148 13.90 -4.75 -5.63
CA ILE A 148 15.00 -5.73 -5.55
C ILE A 148 15.92 -5.63 -6.78
N LYS A 149 15.36 -5.56 -8.00
CA LYS A 149 16.13 -5.40 -9.25
C LYS A 149 16.93 -4.11 -9.31
N HIS A 150 16.56 -3.10 -8.54
CA HIS A 150 17.30 -1.84 -8.39
C HIS A 150 18.26 -1.85 -7.19
N ASP A 151 18.75 -3.03 -6.78
CA ASP A 151 19.76 -3.21 -5.72
C ASP A 151 19.32 -2.66 -4.34
N ALA A 152 18.05 -2.69 -4.01
CA ALA A 152 17.52 -2.22 -2.72
C ALA A 152 18.29 -2.80 -1.52
N GLU A 153 18.63 -4.09 -1.57
CA GLU A 153 19.35 -4.78 -0.49
C GLU A 153 20.78 -4.27 -0.28
N SER A 154 21.35 -3.58 -1.28
CA SER A 154 22.66 -2.93 -1.21
C SER A 154 22.60 -1.50 -0.63
N ALA A 155 21.44 -1.03 -0.18
CA ALA A 155 21.30 0.28 0.48
C ALA A 155 22.05 0.28 1.82
N ILE A 156 22.69 1.42 2.14
CA ILE A 156 23.36 1.59 3.43
C ILE A 156 22.34 1.46 4.56
N GLY A 157 22.58 0.54 5.49
CA GLY A 157 21.66 0.30 6.60
C GLY A 157 20.34 -0.38 6.22
N TYR A 158 20.25 -1.04 5.06
CA TYR A 158 19.06 -1.71 4.53
C TYR A 158 18.25 -2.44 5.60
N ARG A 159 18.89 -3.34 6.38
CA ARG A 159 18.19 -4.16 7.38
C ARG A 159 17.51 -3.33 8.47
N ILE A 160 18.17 -2.25 8.91
CA ILE A 160 17.61 -1.37 9.96
C ILE A 160 16.51 -0.50 9.38
N MET A 161 16.77 0.12 8.23
CA MET A 161 15.82 0.99 7.53
C MET A 161 14.54 0.22 7.18
N SER A 162 14.65 -0.95 6.54
CA SER A 162 13.50 -1.79 6.20
C SER A 162 12.71 -2.18 7.45
N LYS A 163 13.38 -2.55 8.53
CA LYS A 163 12.70 -2.92 9.77
C LYS A 163 11.94 -1.76 10.40
N VAL A 164 12.52 -0.56 10.39
CA VAL A 164 11.85 0.66 10.90
C VAL A 164 10.63 1.00 10.06
N ILE A 165 10.75 0.91 8.73
CA ILE A 165 9.64 1.15 7.80
C ILE A 165 8.53 0.11 7.98
N GLU A 166 8.86 -1.19 8.03
CA GLU A 166 7.89 -2.26 8.28
C GLU A 166 7.09 -2.03 9.57
N ILE A 167 7.78 -1.64 10.66
CA ILE A 167 7.13 -1.33 11.93
C ILE A 167 6.22 -0.10 11.79
N GLY A 168 6.67 0.93 11.09
CA GLY A 168 5.88 2.13 10.79
C GLY A 168 4.60 1.80 10.02
N CYS A 169 4.71 1.02 8.94
CA CYS A 169 3.56 0.57 8.14
C CYS A 169 2.57 -0.27 8.97
N LYS A 170 3.06 -1.25 9.73
CA LYS A 170 2.20 -2.07 10.61
C LYS A 170 1.50 -1.24 11.68
N THR A 171 2.17 -0.20 12.19
CA THR A 171 1.56 0.74 13.14
C THR A 171 0.49 1.59 12.46
N ALA A 172 0.77 2.10 11.25
CA ALA A 172 -0.19 2.88 10.46
C ALA A 172 -1.45 2.06 10.15
N ILE A 173 -1.30 0.79 9.75
CA ILE A 173 -2.40 -0.16 9.54
C ILE A 173 -3.22 -0.33 10.83
N ALA A 174 -2.55 -0.61 11.96
CA ALA A 174 -3.21 -0.87 13.25
C ALA A 174 -4.02 0.34 13.75
N VAL A 175 -3.54 1.56 13.51
CA VAL A 175 -4.21 2.79 13.93
C VAL A 175 -5.35 3.14 12.96
N SER A 176 -5.13 3.02 11.65
CA SER A 176 -6.14 3.30 10.61
C SER A 176 -7.35 2.36 10.70
N LYS A 177 -7.20 1.15 11.25
CA LYS A 177 -8.34 0.25 11.55
C LYS A 177 -9.35 0.86 12.52
N LYS A 178 -8.90 1.74 13.41
CA LYS A 178 -9.69 2.24 14.55
C LYS A 178 -10.27 3.65 14.35
N ILE A 179 -9.68 4.44 13.48
CA ILE A 179 -9.97 5.89 13.42
C ILE A 179 -10.38 6.28 12.00
#